data_778d2719f80e90d9988931d704b43488
#
_entry.id   778d2719f80e90d9988931d704b43488
#
_cell.length_a   1.000
_cell.length_b   1.000
_cell.length_c   1.000
_cell.angle_alpha   90.00
_cell.angle_beta   90.00
_cell.angle_gamma   90.00
#
_symmetry.space_group_name_H-M   'P 1'
#
loop_
_entity.id
_entity.type
_entity.pdbx_description
1 polymer ?
#
loop_
_entity_poly.entity_id
_entity_poly.type
_entity_poly.pdbx_seq_one_letter_code
_entity_poly.pdbx_strand_id
1 'polypeptide(L)'
;MDNYIKTALRATGEAWTVFKTSASTGQNPKLAFQQLREKYKGTDVEGYVTDYTKICEEELPRIKNAETYMAQAKDVGNKVFQVFKASAKKVFTDEMTDDDWNRIIKAASDIGYSNWDSEVKEYAKSYSAIVVWELDRQYQRIHNIREDWYKYV
;
A
#
# COMPACT_ATOMS: atom_id res chain seq x y z
N MET A 1 6.38 -16.41 0.70
CA MET A 1 6.60 -15.10 0.06
C MET A 1 5.70 -14.91 -1.16
N ASP A 2 5.69 -15.87 -2.10
CA ASP A 2 4.88 -15.75 -3.30
C ASP A 2 3.38 -15.63 -3.01
N ASN A 3 2.87 -16.40 -2.04
CA ASN A 3 1.46 -16.31 -1.63
C ASN A 3 1.13 -14.95 -1.03
N TYR A 4 2.06 -14.37 -0.28
CA TYR A 4 1.87 -13.04 0.30
C TYR A 4 1.70 -11.98 -0.81
N ILE A 5 2.63 -11.94 -1.76
CA ILE A 5 2.58 -10.96 -2.84
C ILE A 5 1.37 -11.17 -3.75
N LYS A 6 1.01 -12.42 -4.05
CA LYS A 6 -0.19 -12.72 -4.83
C LYS A 6 -1.45 -12.24 -4.11
N THR A 7 -1.53 -12.46 -2.81
CA THR A 7 -2.68 -12.01 -2.01
C THR A 7 -2.73 -10.49 -1.94
N ALA A 8 -1.57 -9.83 -1.75
CA ALA A 8 -1.50 -8.37 -1.75
C ALA A 8 -1.92 -7.79 -3.10
N LEU A 9 -1.50 -8.40 -4.20
CA LEU A 9 -1.87 -7.95 -5.55
C LEU A 9 -3.38 -8.10 -5.77
N ARG A 10 -3.94 -9.22 -5.36
CA ARG A 10 -5.39 -9.46 -5.47
C ARG A 10 -6.16 -8.43 -4.66
N ALA A 11 -5.76 -8.20 -3.43
CA ALA A 11 -6.40 -7.22 -2.56
C ALA A 11 -6.32 -5.81 -3.15
N THR A 12 -5.16 -5.44 -3.69
CA THR A 12 -4.96 -4.15 -4.35
C THR A 12 -5.91 -4.00 -5.52
N GLY A 13 -6.04 -5.04 -6.36
CA GLY A 13 -6.95 -5.03 -7.50
C GLY A 13 -8.41 -4.88 -7.10
N GLU A 14 -8.82 -5.57 -6.06
CA GLU A 14 -10.20 -5.47 -5.55
C GLU A 14 -10.47 -4.06 -4.99
N ALA A 15 -9.55 -3.51 -4.23
CA ALA A 15 -9.67 -2.16 -3.69
C ALA A 15 -9.65 -1.11 -4.82
N TRP A 16 -8.80 -1.31 -5.82
CA TRP A 16 -8.72 -0.43 -6.98
C TRP A 16 -10.05 -0.39 -7.75
N THR A 17 -10.70 -1.53 -7.91
CA THR A 17 -11.99 -1.60 -8.58
C THR A 17 -13.05 -0.78 -7.83
N VAL A 18 -13.09 -0.89 -6.52
CA VAL A 18 -14.00 -0.08 -5.69
C VAL A 18 -13.68 1.41 -5.83
N PHE A 19 -12.40 1.75 -5.74
CA PHE A 19 -11.93 3.13 -5.84
C PHE A 19 -12.31 3.75 -7.18
N LYS A 20 -12.01 3.05 -8.27
CA LYS A 20 -12.31 3.50 -9.63
C LYS A 20 -13.81 3.67 -9.87
N THR A 21 -14.60 2.69 -9.45
CA THR A 21 -16.05 2.74 -9.59
C THR A 21 -16.64 3.93 -8.83
N SER A 22 -16.21 4.12 -7.59
CA SER A 22 -16.69 5.24 -6.77
C SER A 22 -16.28 6.59 -7.36
N ALA A 23 -15.06 6.71 -7.86
CA ALA A 23 -14.59 7.94 -8.48
C ALA A 23 -15.39 8.28 -9.74
N SER A 24 -15.75 7.25 -10.52
CA SER A 24 -16.46 7.42 -11.80
C SER A 24 -17.96 7.64 -11.65
N THR A 25 -18.59 7.01 -10.64
CA THR A 25 -20.06 6.98 -10.48
C THR A 25 -20.55 7.82 -9.32
N GLY A 26 -19.68 8.22 -8.41
CA GLY A 26 -20.08 8.91 -7.18
C GLY A 26 -20.69 8.01 -6.12
N GLN A 27 -20.69 6.68 -6.32
CA GLN A 27 -21.18 5.75 -5.32
C GLN A 27 -20.34 5.80 -4.04
N ASN A 28 -21.01 5.72 -2.90
CA ASN A 28 -20.33 5.67 -1.61
C ASN A 28 -19.63 4.32 -1.45
N PRO A 29 -18.31 4.28 -1.31
CA PRO A 29 -17.55 3.02 -1.25
C PRO A 29 -17.44 2.42 0.14
N LYS A 30 -18.01 3.07 1.16
CA LYS A 30 -17.79 2.72 2.56
C LYS A 30 -18.05 1.24 2.85
N LEU A 31 -19.20 0.74 2.41
CA LEU A 31 -19.58 -0.66 2.66
C LEU A 31 -18.63 -1.61 1.92
N ALA A 32 -18.32 -1.31 0.66
CA ALA A 32 -17.45 -2.16 -0.15
C ALA A 32 -16.05 -2.24 0.44
N PHE A 33 -15.49 -1.13 0.92
CA PHE A 33 -14.18 -1.13 1.59
C PHE A 33 -14.23 -1.88 2.93
N GLN A 34 -15.30 -1.74 3.68
CA GLN A 34 -15.49 -2.51 4.92
C GLN A 34 -15.51 -4.01 4.65
N GLN A 35 -16.19 -4.42 3.59
CA GLN A 35 -16.24 -5.83 3.18
C GLN A 35 -14.86 -6.35 2.79
N LEU A 36 -14.04 -5.53 2.12
CA LEU A 36 -12.67 -5.92 1.81
C LEU A 36 -11.82 -6.09 3.07
N ARG A 37 -11.95 -5.18 4.03
CA ARG A 37 -11.24 -5.29 5.31
C ARG A 37 -11.63 -6.57 6.05
N GLU A 38 -12.91 -6.90 6.07
CA GLU A 38 -13.39 -8.14 6.69
C GLU A 38 -12.86 -9.38 5.96
N LYS A 39 -12.87 -9.34 4.63
CA LYS A 39 -12.39 -10.45 3.81
C LYS A 39 -10.94 -10.82 4.11
N TYR A 40 -10.09 -9.81 4.32
CA TYR A 40 -8.66 -10.02 4.54
C TYR A 40 -8.25 -9.98 6.02
N LYS A 41 -9.23 -9.91 6.92
CA LYS A 41 -8.97 -9.93 8.36
C LYS A 41 -8.36 -11.27 8.76
N GLY A 42 -7.30 -11.21 9.57
CA GLY A 42 -6.59 -12.40 10.00
C GLY A 42 -5.58 -12.94 8.99
N THR A 43 -5.48 -12.32 7.82
CA THR A 43 -4.45 -12.68 6.83
C THR A 43 -3.19 -11.83 7.02
N ASP A 44 -2.12 -12.25 6.37
CA ASP A 44 -0.84 -11.52 6.44
C ASP A 44 -0.91 -10.14 5.77
N VAL A 45 -1.92 -9.88 4.95
CA VAL A 45 -2.10 -8.59 4.28
C VAL A 45 -3.14 -7.69 4.95
N GLU A 46 -3.65 -8.06 6.11
CA GLU A 46 -4.69 -7.29 6.81
C GLU A 46 -4.32 -5.82 6.99
N GLY A 47 -3.11 -5.55 7.50
CA GLY A 47 -2.65 -4.19 7.71
C GLY A 47 -2.51 -3.40 6.43
N TYR A 48 -1.99 -4.03 5.39
CA TYR A 48 -1.86 -3.41 4.07
C TYR A 48 -3.23 -3.04 3.48
N VAL A 49 -4.20 -3.94 3.57
CA VAL A 49 -5.56 -3.69 3.07
C VAL A 49 -6.22 -2.54 3.83
N THR A 50 -6.08 -2.53 5.15
CA THR A 50 -6.62 -1.45 5.98
C THR A 50 -6.01 -0.11 5.58
N ASP A 51 -4.70 -0.05 5.43
CA ASP A 51 -4.00 1.20 5.09
C ASP A 51 -4.32 1.66 3.68
N TYR A 52 -4.32 0.75 2.70
CA TYR A 52 -4.58 1.10 1.31
C TYR A 52 -6.02 1.57 1.07
N THR A 53 -7.00 0.86 1.64
CA THR A 53 -8.41 1.25 1.50
C THR A 53 -8.68 2.60 2.16
N LYS A 54 -7.99 2.89 3.27
CA LYS A 54 -8.09 4.20 3.93
C LYS A 54 -7.58 5.32 3.02
N ILE A 55 -6.46 5.10 2.32
CA ILE A 55 -5.95 6.08 1.35
C ILE A 55 -7.00 6.34 0.28
N CYS A 56 -7.60 5.30 -0.28
CA CYS A 56 -8.62 5.44 -1.30
C CYS A 56 -9.82 6.25 -0.80
N GLU A 57 -10.28 5.98 0.42
CA GLU A 57 -11.38 6.73 1.03
C GLU A 57 -11.05 8.21 1.20
N GLU A 58 -9.83 8.51 1.63
CA GLU A 58 -9.38 9.89 1.85
C GLU A 58 -9.20 10.64 0.53
N GLU A 59 -8.83 9.95 -0.55
CA GLU A 59 -8.59 10.57 -1.84
C GLU A 59 -9.87 10.89 -2.62
N LEU A 60 -10.91 10.09 -2.45
CA LEU A 60 -12.14 10.26 -3.23
C LEU A 60 -12.71 11.69 -3.19
N PRO A 61 -12.80 12.36 -2.02
CA PRO A 61 -13.30 13.73 -1.98
C PRO A 61 -12.42 14.76 -2.71
N ARG A 62 -11.16 14.42 -2.95
CA ARG A 62 -10.20 15.33 -3.59
C ARG A 62 -10.20 15.23 -5.11
N ILE A 63 -10.85 14.21 -5.66
CA ILE A 63 -10.84 13.96 -7.11
C ILE A 63 -11.75 14.95 -7.80
N LYS A 64 -11.18 15.76 -8.70
CA LYS A 64 -11.93 16.75 -9.51
C LYS A 64 -12.30 16.17 -10.86
N ASN A 65 -11.40 15.47 -11.51
CA ASN A 65 -11.62 14.82 -12.80
C ASN A 65 -11.24 13.36 -12.66
N ALA A 66 -12.24 12.49 -12.60
CA ALA A 66 -12.03 11.07 -12.35
C ALA A 66 -11.16 10.40 -13.41
N GLU A 67 -11.40 10.72 -14.68
CA GLU A 67 -10.65 10.08 -15.78
C GLU A 67 -9.16 10.39 -15.69
N THR A 68 -8.80 11.67 -15.56
CA THR A 68 -7.40 12.09 -15.47
C THR A 68 -6.75 11.56 -14.19
N TYR A 69 -7.45 11.71 -13.08
CA TYR A 69 -6.95 11.24 -11.78
C TYR A 69 -6.66 9.73 -11.81
N MET A 70 -7.62 8.93 -12.29
CA MET A 70 -7.48 7.48 -12.27
C MET A 70 -6.37 7.00 -13.19
N ALA A 71 -6.16 7.67 -14.33
CA ALA A 71 -5.04 7.33 -15.22
C ALA A 71 -3.69 7.57 -14.53
N GLN A 72 -3.54 8.72 -13.86
CA GLN A 72 -2.31 9.05 -13.13
C GLN A 72 -2.12 8.14 -11.91
N ALA A 73 -3.19 7.87 -11.17
CA ALA A 73 -3.13 7.00 -9.98
C ALA A 73 -2.78 5.56 -10.37
N LYS A 74 -3.26 5.09 -11.52
CA LYS A 74 -2.91 3.76 -12.03
C LYS A 74 -1.41 3.65 -12.28
N ASP A 75 -0.83 4.65 -12.94
CA ASP A 75 0.61 4.69 -13.21
C ASP A 75 1.41 4.69 -11.90
N VAL A 76 1.03 5.54 -10.97
CA VAL A 76 1.66 5.61 -9.64
C VAL A 76 1.53 4.28 -8.91
N GLY A 77 0.33 3.71 -8.89
CA GLY A 77 0.06 2.45 -8.20
C GLY A 77 0.92 1.31 -8.74
N ASN A 78 1.08 1.24 -10.05
CA ASN A 78 1.95 0.24 -10.66
C ASN A 78 3.40 0.41 -10.23
N LYS A 79 3.90 1.62 -10.19
CA LYS A 79 5.28 1.92 -9.76
C LYS A 79 5.50 1.58 -8.29
N VAL A 80 4.58 1.97 -7.43
CA VAL A 80 4.67 1.68 -5.99
C VAL A 80 4.62 0.17 -5.75
N PHE A 81 3.71 -0.52 -6.43
CA PHE A 81 3.59 -1.97 -6.26
C PHE A 81 4.85 -2.71 -6.75
N GLN A 82 5.53 -2.20 -7.78
CA GLN A 82 6.80 -2.78 -8.23
C GLN A 82 7.88 -2.65 -7.17
N VAL A 83 7.96 -1.53 -6.49
CA VAL A 83 8.90 -1.35 -5.35
C VAL A 83 8.55 -2.34 -4.26
N PHE A 84 7.27 -2.47 -3.93
CA PHE A 84 6.78 -3.41 -2.92
C PHE A 84 7.18 -4.85 -3.27
N LYS A 85 6.85 -5.29 -4.46
CA LYS A 85 7.13 -6.64 -4.94
C LYS A 85 8.63 -6.96 -4.95
N ALA A 86 9.43 -6.04 -5.50
CA ALA A 86 10.88 -6.23 -5.59
C ALA A 86 11.54 -6.27 -4.21
N SER A 87 11.07 -5.44 -3.29
CA SER A 87 11.62 -5.36 -1.94
C SER A 87 11.18 -6.52 -1.05
N ALA A 88 9.97 -7.02 -1.25
CA ALA A 88 9.42 -8.10 -0.43
C ALA A 88 10.28 -9.36 -0.47
N LYS A 89 10.86 -9.69 -1.62
CA LYS A 89 11.71 -10.87 -1.74
C LYS A 89 12.84 -10.84 -0.73
N LYS A 90 13.54 -9.72 -0.64
CA LYS A 90 14.66 -9.57 0.29
C LYS A 90 14.19 -9.52 1.74
N VAL A 91 13.11 -8.81 2.00
CA VAL A 91 12.52 -8.68 3.34
C VAL A 91 12.14 -10.06 3.90
N PHE A 92 11.62 -10.95 3.05
CA PHE A 92 11.18 -12.28 3.48
C PHE A 92 12.31 -13.30 3.62
N THR A 93 13.47 -13.07 3.00
CA THR A 93 14.54 -14.09 2.94
C THR A 93 15.82 -13.68 3.67
N ASP A 94 16.13 -12.39 3.74
CA ASP A 94 17.43 -11.90 4.21
C ASP A 94 17.30 -11.07 5.49
N GLU A 95 18.42 -10.93 6.20
CA GLU A 95 18.54 -9.87 7.19
C GLU A 95 18.72 -8.55 6.47
N MET A 96 17.99 -7.54 6.93
CA MET A 96 17.99 -6.21 6.32
C MET A 96 18.99 -5.30 7.04
N THR A 97 19.85 -4.66 6.27
CA THR A 97 20.77 -3.64 6.80
C THR A 97 20.13 -2.27 6.71
N ASP A 98 20.70 -1.27 7.37
CA ASP A 98 20.26 0.11 7.24
C ASP A 98 20.34 0.59 5.79
N ASP A 99 21.37 0.18 5.06
CA ASP A 99 21.49 0.52 3.63
C ASP A 99 20.36 -0.08 2.81
N ASP A 100 19.95 -1.30 3.11
CA ASP A 100 18.83 -1.94 2.44
C ASP A 100 17.53 -1.14 2.65
N TRP A 101 17.25 -0.76 3.89
CA TRP A 101 16.08 0.06 4.20
C TRP A 101 16.15 1.41 3.53
N ASN A 102 17.32 2.05 3.52
CA ASN A 102 17.50 3.35 2.89
C ASN A 102 17.23 3.30 1.39
N ARG A 103 17.62 2.22 0.71
CA ARG A 103 17.31 2.03 -0.72
C ARG A 103 15.81 1.91 -0.97
N ILE A 104 15.12 1.15 -0.13
CA ILE A 104 13.66 0.98 -0.25
C ILE A 104 12.96 2.30 -0.01
N ILE A 105 13.32 3.01 1.06
CA ILE A 105 12.75 4.31 1.40
C ILE A 105 12.98 5.30 0.26
N LYS A 106 14.20 5.33 -0.29
CA LYS A 106 14.51 6.21 -1.41
C LYS A 106 13.67 5.90 -2.65
N ALA A 107 13.58 4.62 -3.02
CA ALA A 107 12.79 4.21 -4.19
C ALA A 107 11.31 4.62 -4.03
N ALA A 108 10.74 4.39 -2.85
CA ALA A 108 9.37 4.78 -2.56
C ALA A 108 9.19 6.30 -2.55
N SER A 109 10.10 7.02 -1.89
CA SER A 109 10.05 8.48 -1.80
C SER A 109 10.19 9.16 -3.15
N ASP A 110 11.03 8.62 -4.04
CA ASP A 110 11.21 9.15 -5.39
C ASP A 110 9.89 9.16 -6.17
N ILE A 111 9.05 8.16 -5.97
CA ILE A 111 7.72 8.11 -6.61
C ILE A 111 6.84 9.25 -6.09
N GLY A 112 6.84 9.49 -4.78
CA GLY A 112 6.11 10.60 -4.18
C GLY A 112 6.58 11.95 -4.73
N TYR A 113 7.89 12.17 -4.77
CA TYR A 113 8.47 13.43 -5.26
C TYR A 113 8.22 13.63 -6.75
N SER A 114 8.26 12.56 -7.56
CA SER A 114 7.98 12.64 -9.00
C SER A 114 6.56 13.10 -9.30
N ASN A 115 5.65 12.94 -8.34
CA ASN A 115 4.24 13.31 -8.49
C ASN A 115 3.87 14.57 -7.69
N TRP A 116 4.85 15.33 -7.24
CA TRP A 116 4.62 16.50 -6.38
C TRP A 116 3.67 17.53 -6.99
N ASP A 117 3.73 17.74 -8.30
CA ASP A 117 2.89 18.69 -9.01
C ASP A 117 1.66 18.06 -9.67
N SER A 118 1.37 16.80 -9.39
CA SER A 118 0.23 16.10 -10.00
C SER A 118 -0.99 16.08 -9.09
N GLU A 119 -2.16 15.78 -9.69
CA GLU A 119 -3.41 15.61 -8.95
C GLU A 119 -3.35 14.44 -7.96
N VAL A 120 -2.46 13.48 -8.20
CA VAL A 120 -2.32 12.27 -7.37
C VAL A 120 -1.18 12.38 -6.35
N LYS A 121 -0.72 13.60 -6.07
CA LYS A 121 0.35 13.87 -5.12
C LYS A 121 0.17 13.14 -3.78
N GLU A 122 -1.00 13.33 -3.17
CA GLU A 122 -1.26 12.73 -1.85
C GLU A 122 -1.40 11.21 -1.94
N TYR A 123 -2.00 10.69 -3.00
CA TYR A 123 -2.07 9.26 -3.24
C TYR A 123 -0.66 8.65 -3.37
N ALA A 124 0.19 9.28 -4.19
CA ALA A 124 1.56 8.81 -4.40
C ALA A 124 2.36 8.81 -3.10
N LYS A 125 2.27 9.89 -2.35
CA LYS A 125 2.97 10.08 -1.08
C LYS A 125 2.52 9.05 -0.04
N SER A 126 1.22 8.92 0.12
CA SER A 126 0.64 8.03 1.15
C SER A 126 0.85 6.56 0.80
N TYR A 127 0.65 6.18 -0.46
CA TYR A 127 0.85 4.80 -0.88
C TYR A 127 2.30 4.38 -0.77
N SER A 128 3.23 5.24 -1.17
CA SER A 128 4.67 4.99 -1.00
C SER A 128 5.02 4.76 0.48
N ALA A 129 4.45 5.56 1.37
CA ALA A 129 4.72 5.44 2.80
C ALA A 129 4.19 4.13 3.39
N ILE A 130 2.96 3.74 3.07
CA ILE A 130 2.38 2.51 3.65
C ILE A 130 3.08 1.24 3.17
N VAL A 131 3.64 1.27 1.98
CA VAL A 131 4.40 0.13 1.46
C VAL A 131 5.68 -0.09 2.27
N VAL A 132 6.37 0.97 2.62
CA VAL A 132 7.56 0.89 3.48
C VAL A 132 7.17 0.36 4.86
N TRP A 133 6.09 0.88 5.44
CA TRP A 133 5.60 0.42 6.75
C TRP A 133 5.17 -1.05 6.71
N GLU A 134 4.52 -1.46 5.64
CA GLU A 134 4.10 -2.84 5.49
C GLU A 134 5.30 -3.79 5.38
N LEU A 135 6.33 -3.41 4.63
CA LEU A 135 7.55 -4.20 4.53
C LEU A 135 8.24 -4.34 5.88
N ASP A 136 8.30 -3.27 6.66
CA ASP A 136 8.87 -3.29 8.00
C ASP A 136 8.05 -4.20 8.93
N ARG A 137 6.73 -4.10 8.86
CA ARG A 137 5.82 -4.96 9.64
C ARG A 137 6.05 -6.43 9.34
N GLN A 138 6.20 -6.79 8.06
CA GLN A 138 6.46 -8.17 7.65
C GLN A 138 7.85 -8.63 8.08
N TYR A 139 8.84 -7.76 8.00
CA TYR A 139 10.20 -8.07 8.44
C TYR A 139 10.22 -8.41 9.94
N GLN A 140 9.58 -7.59 10.74
CA GLN A 140 9.49 -7.82 12.19
C GLN A 140 8.78 -9.12 12.51
N ARG A 141 7.67 -9.40 11.80
CA ARG A 141 6.92 -10.64 12.00
C ARG A 141 7.75 -11.87 11.67
N ILE A 142 8.46 -11.85 10.55
CA ILE A 142 9.23 -13.00 10.05
C ILE A 142 10.45 -13.27 10.93
N HIS A 143 11.12 -12.24 11.39
CA HIS A 143 12.30 -12.36 12.24
C HIS A 143 11.95 -12.44 13.73
N ASN A 144 10.66 -12.57 14.04
CA ASN A 144 10.16 -12.69 15.41
C ASN A 144 10.59 -11.53 16.31
N ILE A 145 10.69 -10.33 15.72
CA ILE A 145 10.96 -9.11 16.48
C ILE A 145 9.60 -8.60 16.93
N ARG A 146 9.38 -8.57 18.25
CA ARG A 146 8.08 -8.18 18.80
C ARG A 146 8.12 -6.73 19.23
N GLU A 147 7.07 -6.00 18.91
CA GLU A 147 6.88 -4.64 19.43
C GLU A 147 6.71 -4.62 20.94
N ASP A 148 6.25 -5.72 21.51
CA ASP A 148 6.01 -5.86 22.95
C ASP A 148 7.12 -6.62 23.67
N TRP A 149 8.31 -6.68 23.10
CA TRP A 149 9.48 -7.37 23.69
C TRP A 149 9.77 -6.90 25.10
N TYR A 150 9.49 -5.64 25.39
CA TYR A 150 9.71 -5.06 26.73
C TYR A 150 8.91 -5.77 27.82
N LYS A 151 7.85 -6.46 27.46
CA LYS A 151 7.04 -7.22 28.42
C LYS A 151 7.76 -8.44 28.98
N TYR A 152 8.82 -8.85 28.34
CA TYR A 152 9.60 -10.03 28.71
C TYR A 152 10.93 -9.70 29.36
N VAL A 153 11.16 -8.45 29.63
CA VAL A 153 12.42 -7.97 30.23
C VAL A 153 12.25 -7.77 31.73
#